data_98d8a72585fdd10e3eacf3f93e7fdb83
#
_entry.id   98d8a72585fdd10e3eacf3f93e7fdb83
#
_cell.length_a   1.000
_cell.length_b   1.000
_cell.length_c   1.000
_cell.angle_alpha   90.00
_cell.angle_beta   90.00
_cell.angle_gamma   90.00
#
_symmetry.space_group_name_H-M   'P 1'
#
loop_
_entity.id
_entity.type
_entity.pdbx_description
1 polymer ?
#
loop_
_entity_poly.entity_id
_entity_poly.type
_entity_poly.pdbx_seq_one_letter_code
_entity_poly.pdbx_strand_id
1 'polypeptide(L)'
;PETHQLILNNINLNIKSGNKIAIVGANGSGKTTLVKLLMRLYLPESGKIYFDGIPEEKYSLNSLQSRFGVIFQDFQLYSLSVAENVMMGNYRSEDKSIVDTALKKSGIYNRIYKELNNINACLLKEYDDNGIIFSGGQAQKLAVSRVFAKDCGVIIMDEPTASLDPKSEEEMFQNLNKAALGKTVILISHRLSSVKNADYIYFLENGRIVECGNHQQLMTNKGEYYKMFSLQASMYGVN
;
A
#
# COMPACT_ATOMS: atom_id res chain seq x y z
N PRO A 1 3.23 -21.96 2.35
CA PRO A 1 3.78 -22.80 3.41
C PRO A 1 3.76 -24.30 3.11
N GLU A 2 3.04 -24.75 2.09
CA GLU A 2 2.89 -26.22 1.81
C GLU A 2 3.43 -26.65 0.44
N THR A 3 4.07 -25.76 -0.30
CA THR A 3 4.71 -26.12 -1.57
C THR A 3 6.22 -26.04 -1.41
N HIS A 4 6.95 -27.09 -1.80
CA HIS A 4 8.41 -27.13 -1.86
C HIS A 4 9.00 -26.16 -2.91
N GLN A 5 8.20 -25.33 -3.55
CA GLN A 5 8.62 -24.36 -4.56
C GLN A 5 8.90 -23.01 -3.91
N LEU A 6 10.11 -22.49 -4.07
CA LEU A 6 10.48 -21.15 -3.64
C LEU A 6 9.66 -20.10 -4.41
N ILE A 7 8.90 -19.30 -3.66
CA ILE A 7 8.12 -18.18 -4.23
C ILE A 7 9.05 -17.04 -4.63
N LEU A 8 10.08 -16.78 -3.81
CA LEU A 8 11.11 -15.76 -4.06
C LEU A 8 12.49 -16.43 -4.04
N ASN A 9 13.32 -16.10 -5.02
CA ASN A 9 14.62 -16.72 -5.19
C ASN A 9 15.68 -15.65 -5.50
N ASN A 10 16.68 -15.53 -4.63
CA ASN A 10 17.82 -14.62 -4.77
C ASN A 10 17.38 -13.15 -5.00
N ILE A 11 16.51 -12.65 -4.15
CA ILE A 11 16.06 -11.24 -4.18
C ILE A 11 17.15 -10.35 -3.58
N ASN A 12 17.68 -9.42 -4.39
CA ASN A 12 18.56 -8.36 -3.96
C ASN A 12 17.89 -7.02 -4.16
N LEU A 13 17.49 -6.37 -3.07
CA LEU A 13 16.72 -5.14 -3.06
C LEU A 13 17.41 -4.12 -2.16
N ASN A 14 17.60 -2.91 -2.66
CA ASN A 14 18.12 -1.80 -1.87
C ASN A 14 17.17 -0.59 -1.98
N ILE A 15 16.60 -0.19 -0.86
CA ILE A 15 15.65 0.92 -0.75
C ILE A 15 16.31 2.02 0.08
N LYS A 16 16.56 3.17 -0.55
CA LYS A 16 17.07 4.34 0.17
C LYS A 16 15.93 5.04 0.92
N SER A 17 16.23 5.52 2.13
CA SER A 17 15.27 6.30 2.91
C SER A 17 14.76 7.50 2.11
N GLY A 18 13.46 7.75 2.17
CA GLY A 18 12.79 8.83 1.45
C GLY A 18 12.47 8.56 -0.01
N ASN A 19 12.94 7.44 -0.60
CA ASN A 19 12.63 7.10 -1.98
C ASN A 19 11.23 6.51 -2.14
N LYS A 20 10.65 6.76 -3.30
CA LYS A 20 9.46 6.06 -3.81
C LYS A 20 9.91 4.97 -4.75
N ILE A 21 9.69 3.72 -4.36
CA ILE A 21 9.96 2.59 -5.24
C ILE A 21 8.66 1.94 -5.72
N ALA A 22 8.70 1.39 -6.91
CA ALA A 22 7.65 0.54 -7.43
C ALA A 22 8.14 -0.90 -7.58
N ILE A 23 7.33 -1.86 -7.18
CA ILE A 23 7.52 -3.29 -7.44
C ILE A 23 6.43 -3.70 -8.42
N VAL A 24 6.83 -4.08 -9.61
CA VAL A 24 5.92 -4.44 -10.71
C VAL A 24 6.19 -5.85 -11.19
N GLY A 25 5.23 -6.44 -11.90
CA GLY A 25 5.33 -7.80 -12.43
C GLY A 25 3.97 -8.47 -12.51
N ALA A 26 3.91 -9.62 -13.17
CA ALA A 26 2.68 -10.40 -13.35
C ALA A 26 2.06 -10.85 -12.02
N ASN A 27 0.77 -11.21 -12.05
CA ASN A 27 0.12 -11.83 -10.89
C ASN A 27 0.84 -13.14 -10.54
N GLY A 28 1.01 -13.40 -9.24
CA GLY A 28 1.74 -14.56 -8.75
C GLY A 28 3.27 -14.46 -8.81
N SER A 29 3.86 -13.33 -9.26
CA SER A 29 5.33 -13.17 -9.31
C SER A 29 6.02 -13.08 -7.94
N GLY A 30 5.26 -12.97 -6.82
CA GLY A 30 5.80 -12.91 -5.46
C GLY A 30 5.78 -11.52 -4.81
N LYS A 31 5.17 -10.49 -5.42
CA LYS A 31 5.15 -9.10 -4.91
C LYS A 31 4.62 -8.99 -3.49
N THR A 32 3.43 -9.52 -3.22
CA THR A 32 2.81 -9.53 -1.88
C THR A 32 3.63 -10.36 -0.88
N THR A 33 4.25 -11.46 -1.33
CA THR A 33 5.16 -12.26 -0.48
C THR A 33 6.38 -11.45 -0.06
N LEU A 34 6.95 -10.66 -0.98
CA LEU A 34 8.06 -9.76 -0.67
C LEU A 34 7.68 -8.73 0.40
N VAL A 35 6.48 -8.12 0.29
CA VAL A 35 5.96 -7.21 1.33
C VAL A 35 5.83 -7.91 2.68
N LYS A 36 5.28 -9.12 2.70
CA LYS A 36 5.10 -9.89 3.95
C LYS A 36 6.45 -10.22 4.60
N LEU A 37 7.50 -10.48 3.82
CA LEU A 37 8.87 -10.64 4.32
C LEU A 37 9.42 -9.32 4.89
N LEU A 38 9.28 -8.19 4.18
CA LEU A 38 9.73 -6.88 4.66
C LEU A 38 9.06 -6.48 5.98
N MET A 39 7.83 -6.91 6.21
CA MET A 39 7.10 -6.66 7.46
C MET A 39 7.33 -7.72 8.54
N ARG A 40 8.19 -8.69 8.26
CA ARG A 40 8.43 -9.85 9.14
C ARG A 40 7.15 -10.60 9.52
N LEU A 41 6.17 -10.65 8.60
CA LEU A 41 5.01 -11.54 8.68
C LEU A 41 5.39 -12.96 8.25
N TYR A 42 6.42 -13.08 7.41
CA TYR A 42 7.11 -14.31 7.05
C TYR A 42 8.59 -14.15 7.33
N LEU A 43 9.28 -15.25 7.59
CA LEU A 43 10.74 -15.28 7.73
C LEU A 43 11.35 -15.81 6.43
N PRO A 44 12.47 -15.25 5.96
CA PRO A 44 13.19 -15.79 4.83
C PRO A 44 13.82 -17.15 5.20
N GLU A 45 13.77 -18.12 4.29
CA GLU A 45 14.45 -19.42 4.48
C GLU A 45 15.98 -19.26 4.42
N SER A 46 16.44 -18.27 3.65
CA SER A 46 17.86 -17.93 3.52
C SER A 46 18.04 -16.44 3.22
N GLY A 47 19.22 -15.92 3.43
CA GLY A 47 19.50 -14.49 3.27
C GLY A 47 19.15 -13.67 4.51
N LYS A 48 19.21 -12.35 4.40
CA LYS A 48 18.96 -11.42 5.51
C LYS A 48 18.29 -10.15 5.02
N ILE A 49 17.43 -9.60 5.85
CA ILE A 49 16.78 -8.29 5.65
C ILE A 49 17.37 -7.32 6.67
N TYR A 50 17.70 -6.12 6.20
CA TYR A 50 18.28 -5.08 7.04
C TYR A 50 17.42 -3.83 7.00
N PHE A 51 17.24 -3.18 8.15
CA PHE A 51 16.66 -1.85 8.27
C PHE A 51 17.70 -0.93 8.89
N ASP A 52 18.02 0.16 8.18
CA ASP A 52 19.06 1.11 8.59
C ASP A 52 20.41 0.42 8.92
N GLY A 53 20.77 -0.61 8.15
CA GLY A 53 21.99 -1.40 8.35
C GLY A 53 21.92 -2.42 9.49
N ILE A 54 20.82 -2.49 10.22
CA ILE A 54 20.62 -3.42 11.34
C ILE A 54 19.78 -4.61 10.85
N PRO A 55 20.23 -5.87 11.09
CA PRO A 55 19.42 -7.05 10.74
C PRO A 55 18.05 -7.02 11.41
N GLU A 56 17.02 -7.45 10.70
CA GLU A 56 15.62 -7.41 11.19
C GLU A 56 15.42 -8.20 12.50
N GLU A 57 16.19 -9.26 12.71
CA GLU A 57 16.13 -10.10 13.92
C GLU A 57 16.49 -9.32 15.21
N LYS A 58 17.21 -8.20 15.07
CA LYS A 58 17.60 -7.33 16.20
C LYS A 58 16.48 -6.41 16.66
N TYR A 59 15.43 -6.24 15.87
CA TYR A 59 14.25 -5.48 16.26
C TYR A 59 13.25 -6.37 16.98
N SER A 60 12.54 -5.85 17.99
CA SER A 60 11.29 -6.47 18.41
C SER A 60 10.27 -6.37 17.29
N LEU A 61 9.36 -7.34 17.19
CA LEU A 61 8.34 -7.37 16.13
C LEU A 61 7.50 -6.09 16.13
N ASN A 62 7.06 -5.66 17.31
CA ASN A 62 6.27 -4.43 17.46
C ASN A 62 7.04 -3.19 17.02
N SER A 63 8.33 -3.06 17.39
CA SER A 63 9.17 -1.93 16.98
C SER A 63 9.41 -1.91 15.48
N LEU A 64 9.55 -3.06 14.83
CA LEU A 64 9.69 -3.15 13.39
C LEU A 64 8.36 -2.78 12.69
N GLN A 65 7.26 -3.41 13.08
CA GLN A 65 5.96 -3.23 12.44
C GLN A 65 5.36 -1.83 12.69
N SER A 66 5.72 -1.15 13.79
CA SER A 66 5.30 0.24 14.00
C SER A 66 5.86 1.20 12.96
N ARG A 67 6.98 0.88 12.31
CA ARG A 67 7.60 1.70 11.27
C ARG A 67 6.83 1.70 9.94
N PHE A 68 5.91 0.75 9.74
CA PHE A 68 5.17 0.59 8.48
C PHE A 68 3.73 1.07 8.60
N GLY A 69 3.27 1.86 7.64
CA GLY A 69 1.87 2.06 7.31
C GLY A 69 1.55 1.24 6.06
N VAL A 70 0.57 0.34 6.14
CA VAL A 70 0.33 -0.62 5.05
C VAL A 70 -1.11 -0.58 4.60
N ILE A 71 -1.30 -0.63 3.28
CA ILE A 71 -2.59 -0.87 2.63
C ILE A 71 -2.41 -2.14 1.81
N PHE A 72 -3.10 -3.22 2.21
CA PHE A 72 -3.17 -4.45 1.43
C PHE A 72 -4.29 -4.41 0.42
N GLN A 73 -4.16 -5.18 -0.65
CA GLN A 73 -5.20 -5.34 -1.68
C GLN A 73 -6.50 -5.91 -1.10
N ASP A 74 -6.39 -6.85 -0.18
CA ASP A 74 -7.46 -7.55 0.52
C ASP A 74 -7.78 -6.91 1.89
N PHE A 75 -7.77 -5.58 1.98
CA PHE A 75 -8.09 -4.88 3.21
C PHE A 75 -9.49 -5.25 3.73
N GLN A 76 -9.64 -5.30 5.05
CA GLN A 76 -10.92 -5.54 5.70
C GLN A 76 -11.34 -4.31 6.52
N LEU A 77 -12.63 -4.01 6.53
CA LEU A 77 -13.26 -3.16 7.53
C LEU A 77 -13.76 -4.05 8.66
N TYR A 78 -13.82 -3.49 9.84
CA TYR A 78 -14.25 -4.20 11.04
C TYR A 78 -15.58 -3.65 11.51
N SER A 79 -16.40 -4.49 12.15
CA SER A 79 -17.67 -4.11 12.80
C SER A 79 -17.41 -3.28 14.06
N LEU A 80 -16.74 -2.16 13.87
CA LEU A 80 -16.35 -1.15 14.82
C LEU A 80 -16.80 0.22 14.31
N SER A 81 -16.67 1.26 15.12
CA SER A 81 -16.93 2.62 14.67
C SER A 81 -15.97 3.06 13.53
N VAL A 82 -16.34 4.10 12.81
CA VAL A 82 -15.46 4.72 11.80
C VAL A 82 -14.12 5.12 12.43
N ALA A 83 -14.15 5.78 13.59
CA ALA A 83 -12.94 6.22 14.27
C ALA A 83 -12.05 5.05 14.70
N GLU A 84 -12.62 3.99 15.24
CA GLU A 84 -11.88 2.76 15.61
C GLU A 84 -11.33 2.05 14.36
N ASN A 85 -12.06 2.06 13.24
CA ASN A 85 -11.53 1.53 11.98
C ASN A 85 -10.31 2.32 11.48
N VAL A 86 -10.29 3.65 11.63
CA VAL A 86 -9.15 4.50 11.28
C VAL A 86 -7.96 4.23 12.21
N MET A 87 -8.21 4.12 13.51
CA MET A 87 -7.19 3.96 14.55
C MET A 87 -6.86 2.49 14.85
N MET A 88 -7.44 1.54 14.10
CA MET A 88 -7.27 0.10 14.28
C MET A 88 -7.58 -0.38 15.70
N GLY A 89 -8.72 0.06 16.24
CA GLY A 89 -9.24 -0.31 17.56
C GLY A 89 -8.75 0.53 18.73
N ASN A 90 -7.72 1.35 18.57
CA ASN A 90 -7.10 2.15 19.64
C ASN A 90 -7.58 3.61 19.67
N TYR A 91 -8.84 3.88 19.32
CA TYR A 91 -9.36 5.24 19.29
C TYR A 91 -9.67 5.77 20.70
N ARG A 92 -9.24 7.02 20.97
CA ARG A 92 -9.60 7.81 22.14
C ARG A 92 -10.16 9.16 21.66
N SER A 93 -10.98 9.81 22.49
CA SER A 93 -11.59 11.11 22.13
C SER A 93 -10.56 12.19 21.77
N GLU A 94 -9.38 12.15 22.38
CA GLU A 94 -8.25 13.04 22.08
C GLU A 94 -7.68 12.87 20.67
N ASP A 95 -7.86 11.67 20.07
CA ASP A 95 -7.36 11.35 18.73
C ASP A 95 -8.27 11.88 17.60
N LYS A 96 -9.38 12.55 17.95
CA LYS A 96 -10.37 13.03 16.97
C LYS A 96 -9.74 13.87 15.85
N SER A 97 -8.78 14.73 16.18
CA SER A 97 -8.09 15.57 15.19
C SER A 97 -7.25 14.74 14.20
N ILE A 98 -6.66 13.64 14.65
CA ILE A 98 -5.91 12.68 13.82
C ILE A 98 -6.87 11.98 12.87
N VAL A 99 -8.00 11.48 13.38
CA VAL A 99 -9.05 10.82 12.60
C VAL A 99 -9.59 11.79 11.54
N ASP A 100 -9.97 13.02 11.91
CA ASP A 100 -10.48 14.02 11.00
C ASP A 100 -9.49 14.34 9.87
N THR A 101 -8.23 14.48 10.21
CA THR A 101 -7.15 14.73 9.24
C THR A 101 -6.97 13.54 8.29
N ALA A 102 -6.99 12.33 8.83
CA ALA A 102 -6.87 11.10 8.04
C ALA A 102 -8.04 10.93 7.07
N LEU A 103 -9.29 11.17 7.53
CA LEU A 103 -10.49 11.12 6.70
C LEU A 103 -10.49 12.18 5.59
N LYS A 104 -9.98 13.41 5.87
CA LYS A 104 -9.81 14.46 4.86
C LYS A 104 -8.80 14.04 3.79
N LYS A 105 -7.65 13.54 4.21
CA LYS A 105 -6.58 13.11 3.28
C LYS A 105 -7.00 11.92 2.42
N SER A 106 -7.78 10.99 2.95
CA SER A 106 -8.30 9.84 2.19
C SER A 106 -9.52 10.19 1.31
N GLY A 107 -10.09 11.38 1.46
CA GLY A 107 -11.23 11.84 0.64
C GLY A 107 -12.58 11.24 1.03
N ILE A 108 -12.73 10.70 2.27
CA ILE A 108 -14.01 10.17 2.75
C ILE A 108 -14.68 11.06 3.80
N TYR A 109 -14.03 12.15 4.22
CA TYR A 109 -14.51 13.05 5.28
C TYR A 109 -15.93 13.55 5.06
N ASN A 110 -16.27 13.98 3.83
CA ASN A 110 -17.61 14.48 3.53
C ASN A 110 -18.69 13.42 3.70
N ARG A 111 -18.44 12.18 3.33
CA ARG A 111 -19.34 11.05 3.55
C ARG A 111 -19.63 10.89 5.04
N ILE A 112 -18.58 10.94 5.87
CA ILE A 112 -18.70 10.71 7.32
C ILE A 112 -19.43 11.88 8.00
N TYR A 113 -19.06 13.13 7.70
CA TYR A 113 -19.59 14.28 8.43
C TYR A 113 -20.83 14.93 7.84
N LYS A 114 -21.01 14.93 6.51
CA LYS A 114 -22.19 15.55 5.89
C LYS A 114 -23.38 14.60 5.78
N GLU A 115 -23.13 13.31 5.59
CA GLU A 115 -24.19 12.34 5.36
C GLU A 115 -24.49 11.52 6.62
N LEU A 116 -23.47 11.08 7.35
CA LEU A 116 -23.65 10.27 8.56
C LEU A 116 -23.57 11.10 9.85
N ASN A 117 -22.92 12.25 9.80
CA ASN A 117 -22.68 13.17 10.93
C ASN A 117 -22.13 12.50 12.20
N ASN A 118 -21.43 11.38 12.06
CA ASN A 118 -20.99 10.59 13.22
C ASN A 118 -19.78 9.72 12.92
N ILE A 119 -18.62 10.03 13.54
CA ILE A 119 -17.42 9.19 13.48
C ILE A 119 -17.53 7.94 14.37
N ASN A 120 -18.49 7.92 15.31
CA ASN A 120 -18.75 6.79 16.18
C ASN A 120 -19.81 5.84 15.59
N ALA A 121 -20.29 6.10 14.35
CA ALA A 121 -21.20 5.19 13.67
C ALA A 121 -20.52 3.85 13.41
N CYS A 122 -21.16 2.75 13.81
CA CYS A 122 -20.71 1.39 13.58
C CYS A 122 -20.75 1.05 12.09
N LEU A 123 -19.72 0.36 11.63
CA LEU A 123 -19.66 -0.21 10.28
C LEU A 123 -20.10 -1.66 10.31
N LEU A 124 -20.60 -2.11 9.16
CA LEU A 124 -21.11 -3.46 8.93
C LEU A 124 -22.31 -3.81 9.82
N LYS A 125 -23.04 -4.86 9.45
CA LYS A 125 -24.26 -5.28 10.15
C LYS A 125 -24.10 -6.59 10.92
N GLU A 126 -22.85 -6.95 11.25
CA GLU A 126 -22.57 -8.20 11.96
C GLU A 126 -23.02 -8.18 13.42
N TYR A 127 -22.98 -6.98 14.05
CA TYR A 127 -23.33 -6.81 15.48
C TYR A 127 -24.31 -5.67 15.72
N ASP A 128 -24.62 -4.84 14.71
CA ASP A 128 -25.57 -3.74 14.80
C ASP A 128 -26.38 -3.66 13.50
N ASP A 129 -27.68 -3.89 13.59
CA ASP A 129 -28.59 -3.82 12.43
C ASP A 129 -28.59 -2.45 11.74
N ASN A 130 -28.24 -1.38 12.49
CA ASN A 130 -28.08 -0.02 11.96
C ASN A 130 -26.68 0.24 11.40
N GLY A 131 -25.80 -0.77 11.41
CA GLY A 131 -24.45 -0.68 10.92
C GLY A 131 -24.38 -0.23 9.45
N ILE A 132 -23.42 0.64 9.15
CA ILE A 132 -23.28 1.28 7.84
C ILE A 132 -22.49 0.38 6.91
N ILE A 133 -23.02 0.15 5.71
CA ILE A 133 -22.31 -0.54 4.64
C ILE A 133 -21.76 0.50 3.66
N PHE A 134 -20.47 0.50 3.45
CA PHE A 134 -19.80 1.33 2.44
C PHE A 134 -19.74 0.64 1.09
N SER A 135 -19.78 1.45 0.00
CA SER A 135 -19.38 0.95 -1.32
C SER A 135 -17.90 0.56 -1.32
N GLY A 136 -17.47 -0.28 -2.27
CA GLY A 136 -16.08 -0.71 -2.38
C GLY A 136 -15.09 0.46 -2.38
N GLY A 137 -15.38 1.52 -3.15
CA GLY A 137 -14.53 2.72 -3.18
C GLY A 137 -14.53 3.51 -1.85
N GLN A 138 -15.66 3.58 -1.14
CA GLN A 138 -15.73 4.21 0.18
C GLN A 138 -14.96 3.40 1.22
N ALA A 139 -15.11 2.09 1.20
CA ALA A 139 -14.38 1.17 2.07
C ALA A 139 -12.87 1.28 1.86
N GLN A 140 -12.44 1.39 0.60
CA GLN A 140 -11.04 1.59 0.24
C GLN A 140 -10.49 2.93 0.75
N LYS A 141 -11.23 4.04 0.57
CA LYS A 141 -10.84 5.35 1.12
C LYS A 141 -10.70 5.30 2.65
N LEU A 142 -11.58 4.58 3.34
CA LEU A 142 -11.47 4.39 4.78
C LEU A 142 -10.26 3.54 5.16
N ALA A 143 -9.98 2.46 4.44
CA ALA A 143 -8.77 1.65 4.68
C ALA A 143 -7.49 2.47 4.48
N VAL A 144 -7.45 3.32 3.45
CA VAL A 144 -6.32 4.24 3.20
C VAL A 144 -6.15 5.26 4.33
N SER A 145 -7.22 5.70 4.99
CA SER A 145 -7.13 6.65 6.10
C SER A 145 -6.27 6.13 7.27
N ARG A 146 -6.19 4.81 7.46
CA ARG A 146 -5.32 4.17 8.47
C ARG A 146 -3.85 4.57 8.33
N VAL A 147 -3.36 4.66 7.09
CA VAL A 147 -1.97 5.09 6.81
C VAL A 147 -1.77 6.56 7.13
N PHE A 148 -2.79 7.40 6.92
CA PHE A 148 -2.71 8.81 7.27
C PHE A 148 -2.81 9.07 8.78
N ALA A 149 -3.45 8.17 9.52
CA ALA A 149 -3.56 8.26 10.97
C ALA A 149 -2.29 7.77 11.69
N LYS A 150 -1.50 6.91 11.03
CA LYS A 150 -0.31 6.30 11.62
C LYS A 150 0.94 7.15 11.37
N ASP A 151 1.70 7.44 12.43
CA ASP A 151 3.05 7.96 12.27
C ASP A 151 4.00 6.81 11.93
N CYS A 152 4.44 6.76 10.69
CA CYS A 152 5.31 5.69 10.16
C CYS A 152 6.35 6.28 9.20
N GLY A 153 7.53 5.67 9.14
CA GLY A 153 8.62 6.07 8.24
C GLY A 153 8.53 5.43 6.85
N VAL A 154 7.82 4.30 6.74
CA VAL A 154 7.67 3.54 5.49
C VAL A 154 6.20 3.32 5.19
N ILE A 155 5.77 3.62 3.99
CA ILE A 155 4.41 3.38 3.50
C ILE A 155 4.48 2.29 2.44
N ILE A 156 3.71 1.22 2.65
CA ILE A 156 3.55 0.14 1.67
C ILE A 156 2.13 0.16 1.13
N MET A 157 2.00 0.14 -0.18
CA MET A 157 0.72 0.16 -0.88
C MET A 157 0.67 -1.00 -1.86
N ASP A 158 -0.17 -1.99 -1.57
CA ASP A 158 -0.40 -3.15 -2.44
C ASP A 158 -1.75 -2.95 -3.18
N GLU A 159 -1.67 -2.51 -4.43
CA GLU A 159 -2.82 -2.20 -5.30
C GLU A 159 -3.90 -1.32 -4.65
N PRO A 160 -3.53 -0.14 -4.11
CA PRO A 160 -4.38 0.65 -3.21
C PRO A 160 -5.62 1.27 -3.87
N THR A 161 -5.81 1.12 -5.19
CA THR A 161 -6.84 1.83 -5.96
C THR A 161 -7.70 0.92 -6.83
N ALA A 162 -7.65 -0.39 -6.60
CA ALA A 162 -8.31 -1.38 -7.46
C ALA A 162 -9.84 -1.15 -7.64
N SER A 163 -10.50 -0.57 -6.63
CA SER A 163 -11.96 -0.32 -6.62
C SER A 163 -12.37 1.14 -6.83
N LEU A 164 -11.43 2.03 -7.21
CA LEU A 164 -11.71 3.45 -7.39
C LEU A 164 -11.90 3.80 -8.87
N ASP A 165 -12.76 4.80 -9.10
CA ASP A 165 -12.85 5.47 -10.39
C ASP A 165 -11.57 6.31 -10.66
N PRO A 166 -11.25 6.62 -11.93
CA PRO A 166 -9.99 7.28 -12.28
C PRO A 166 -9.75 8.62 -11.58
N LYS A 167 -10.81 9.41 -11.35
CA LYS A 167 -10.69 10.71 -10.67
C LYS A 167 -10.41 10.54 -9.19
N SER A 168 -11.14 9.66 -8.53
CA SER A 168 -10.90 9.33 -7.11
C SER A 168 -9.53 8.71 -6.89
N GLU A 169 -9.06 7.90 -7.83
CA GLU A 169 -7.72 7.34 -7.82
C GLU A 169 -6.65 8.42 -7.87
N GLU A 170 -6.75 9.36 -8.81
CA GLU A 170 -5.78 10.46 -8.95
C GLU A 170 -5.75 11.34 -7.69
N GLU A 171 -6.91 11.75 -7.17
CA GLU A 171 -7.00 12.52 -5.93
C GLU A 171 -6.34 11.78 -4.75
N MET A 172 -6.59 10.48 -4.64
CA MET A 172 -5.99 9.67 -3.58
C MET A 172 -4.47 9.57 -3.72
N PHE A 173 -3.94 9.33 -4.92
CA PHE A 173 -2.50 9.32 -5.16
C PHE A 173 -1.85 10.68 -4.88
N GLN A 174 -2.48 11.78 -5.24
CA GLN A 174 -1.98 13.11 -4.89
C GLN A 174 -1.92 13.31 -3.37
N ASN A 175 -2.93 12.87 -2.63
CA ASN A 175 -2.95 12.94 -1.17
C ASN A 175 -1.91 12.02 -0.53
N LEU A 176 -1.77 10.79 -1.04
CA LEU A 176 -0.73 9.85 -0.61
C LEU A 176 0.67 10.42 -0.87
N ASN A 177 0.90 11.01 -2.03
CA ASN A 177 2.18 11.65 -2.34
C ASN A 177 2.51 12.79 -1.38
N LYS A 178 1.52 13.61 -1.00
CA LYS A 178 1.71 14.69 0.00
C LYS A 178 2.01 14.12 1.39
N ALA A 179 1.32 13.05 1.79
CA ALA A 179 1.54 12.42 3.10
C ALA A 179 2.86 11.64 3.18
N ALA A 180 3.38 11.24 2.02
CA ALA A 180 4.62 10.50 1.88
C ALA A 180 5.87 11.39 1.80
N LEU A 181 5.71 12.73 1.87
CA LEU A 181 6.87 13.63 1.87
C LEU A 181 7.81 13.29 3.03
N GLY A 182 9.07 13.02 2.69
CA GLY A 182 10.10 12.59 3.64
C GLY A 182 10.00 11.14 4.12
N LYS A 183 9.03 10.36 3.64
CA LYS A 183 8.86 8.94 3.96
C LYS A 183 9.29 8.06 2.80
N THR A 184 9.68 6.84 3.11
CA THR A 184 9.92 5.81 2.09
C THR A 184 8.58 5.23 1.64
N VAL A 185 8.38 5.09 0.33
CA VAL A 185 7.16 4.51 -0.25
C VAL A 185 7.50 3.28 -1.06
N ILE A 186 6.81 2.19 -0.79
CA ILE A 186 6.86 0.96 -1.58
C ILE A 186 5.49 0.77 -2.22
N LEU A 187 5.41 0.94 -3.52
CA LEU A 187 4.20 0.80 -4.30
C LEU A 187 4.22 -0.51 -5.06
N ILE A 188 3.25 -1.37 -4.82
CA ILE A 188 2.95 -2.50 -5.69
C ILE A 188 1.77 -2.10 -6.56
N SER A 189 1.99 -2.06 -7.86
CA SER A 189 0.93 -1.71 -8.80
C SER A 189 1.23 -2.29 -10.17
N HIS A 190 0.18 -2.68 -10.85
CA HIS A 190 0.21 -2.99 -12.28
C HIS A 190 -0.26 -1.81 -13.13
N ARG A 191 -0.59 -0.64 -12.53
CA ARG A 191 -1.08 0.55 -13.24
C ARG A 191 0.06 1.51 -13.58
N LEU A 192 0.17 1.85 -14.86
CA LEU A 192 1.26 2.67 -15.43
C LEU A 192 1.36 4.06 -14.81
N SER A 193 0.21 4.72 -14.57
CA SER A 193 0.15 6.09 -14.06
C SER A 193 0.86 6.25 -12.71
N SER A 194 0.76 5.23 -11.86
CA SER A 194 1.36 5.24 -10.53
C SER A 194 2.84 4.87 -10.54
N VAL A 195 3.25 3.97 -11.44
CA VAL A 195 4.61 3.40 -11.48
C VAL A 195 5.63 4.33 -12.13
N LYS A 196 5.25 5.06 -13.18
CA LYS A 196 6.17 5.96 -13.93
C LYS A 196 6.80 7.06 -13.07
N ASN A 197 6.14 7.43 -11.97
CA ASN A 197 6.60 8.50 -11.06
C ASN A 197 7.42 7.97 -9.88
N ALA A 198 7.77 6.68 -9.86
CA ALA A 198 8.66 6.11 -8.86
C ALA A 198 10.12 6.50 -9.16
N ASP A 199 10.90 6.75 -8.10
CA ASP A 199 12.34 7.04 -8.22
C ASP A 199 13.08 5.81 -8.74
N TYR A 200 12.61 4.61 -8.37
CA TYR A 200 13.19 3.35 -8.78
C TYR A 200 12.11 2.27 -8.93
N ILE A 201 12.24 1.42 -9.92
CA ILE A 201 11.31 0.35 -10.27
C ILE A 201 12.06 -0.97 -10.23
N TYR A 202 11.48 -1.97 -9.58
CA TYR A 202 11.94 -3.35 -9.61
C TYR A 202 10.91 -4.20 -10.32
N PHE A 203 11.31 -4.83 -11.41
CA PHE A 203 10.45 -5.75 -12.16
C PHE A 203 10.67 -7.17 -11.65
N LEU A 204 9.63 -7.75 -11.06
CA LEU A 204 9.64 -9.07 -10.45
C LEU A 204 8.96 -10.08 -11.38
N GLU A 205 9.70 -11.11 -11.75
CA GLU A 205 9.21 -12.21 -12.58
C GLU A 205 9.67 -13.55 -12.01
N ASN A 206 8.76 -14.50 -11.89
CA ASN A 206 9.04 -15.86 -11.39
C ASN A 206 9.88 -15.86 -10.10
N GLY A 207 9.54 -14.96 -9.16
CA GLY A 207 10.21 -14.84 -7.88
C GLY A 207 11.62 -14.22 -7.93
N ARG A 208 12.02 -13.58 -9.03
CA ARG A 208 13.32 -12.92 -9.18
C ARG A 208 13.15 -11.48 -9.66
N ILE A 209 14.06 -10.59 -9.27
CA ILE A 209 14.17 -9.26 -9.86
C ILE A 209 14.96 -9.43 -11.16
N VAL A 210 14.27 -9.26 -12.30
CA VAL A 210 14.86 -9.43 -13.65
C VAL A 210 15.30 -8.11 -14.25
N GLU A 211 14.66 -7.01 -13.87
CA GLU A 211 15.02 -5.66 -14.31
C GLU A 211 14.85 -4.67 -13.15
N CYS A 212 15.70 -3.65 -13.13
CA CYS A 212 15.56 -2.55 -12.19
C CYS A 212 16.14 -1.27 -12.76
N GLY A 213 15.56 -0.12 -12.37
CA GLY A 213 15.99 1.21 -12.85
C GLY A 213 14.86 2.22 -12.73
N ASN A 214 15.05 3.43 -13.22
CA ASN A 214 13.97 4.39 -13.36
C ASN A 214 13.15 4.12 -14.65
N HIS A 215 11.99 4.75 -14.76
CA HIS A 215 11.10 4.57 -15.90
C HIS A 215 11.80 4.76 -17.27
N GLN A 216 12.58 5.83 -17.43
CA GLN A 216 13.26 6.14 -18.70
C GLN A 216 14.28 5.06 -19.07
N GLN A 217 15.08 4.60 -18.11
CA GLN A 217 16.05 3.53 -18.31
C GLN A 217 15.37 2.24 -18.77
N LEU A 218 14.32 1.82 -18.06
CA LEU A 218 13.60 0.59 -18.39
C LEU A 218 12.86 0.68 -19.74
N MET A 219 12.32 1.83 -20.11
CA MET A 219 11.73 2.06 -21.43
C MET A 219 12.78 1.98 -22.54
N THR A 220 13.97 2.53 -22.30
CA THR A 220 15.09 2.50 -23.28
C THR A 220 15.62 1.09 -23.48
N ASN A 221 15.68 0.28 -22.41
CA ASN A 221 16.18 -1.09 -22.47
C ASN A 221 15.28 -2.05 -23.25
N LYS A 222 14.00 -1.69 -23.46
CA LYS A 222 12.99 -2.47 -24.19
C LYS A 222 12.83 -3.91 -23.68
N GLY A 223 13.00 -4.11 -22.38
CA GLY A 223 12.86 -5.40 -21.71
C GLY A 223 11.40 -5.75 -21.34
N GLU A 224 11.22 -6.54 -20.29
CA GLU A 224 9.90 -7.00 -19.84
C GLU A 224 9.03 -5.85 -19.28
N TYR A 225 9.66 -4.88 -18.60
CA TYR A 225 8.97 -3.66 -18.17
C TYR A 225 8.39 -2.90 -19.37
N TYR A 226 9.20 -2.69 -20.42
CA TYR A 226 8.76 -2.02 -21.66
C TYR A 226 7.59 -2.74 -22.31
N LYS A 227 7.65 -4.07 -22.42
CA LYS A 227 6.57 -4.88 -23.01
C LYS A 227 5.27 -4.72 -22.22
N MET A 228 5.34 -4.84 -20.90
CA MET A 228 4.20 -4.65 -20.01
C MET A 228 3.63 -3.23 -20.15
N PHE A 229 4.49 -2.22 -20.13
CA PHE A 229 4.10 -0.81 -20.25
C PHE A 229 3.41 -0.53 -21.59
N SER A 230 4.01 -0.96 -22.71
CA SER A 230 3.48 -0.74 -24.06
C SER A 230 2.14 -1.44 -24.27
N LEU A 231 1.99 -2.65 -23.75
CA LEU A 231 0.72 -3.38 -23.82
C LEU A 231 -0.40 -2.62 -23.09
N GLN A 232 -0.14 -2.12 -21.88
CA GLN A 232 -1.14 -1.36 -21.15
C GLN A 232 -1.44 0.00 -21.79
N ALA A 233 -0.41 0.72 -22.30
CA ALA A 233 -0.60 1.99 -22.99
C ALA A 233 -1.52 1.83 -24.22
N SER A 234 -1.35 0.75 -24.97
CA SER A 234 -2.22 0.45 -26.12
C SER A 234 -3.67 0.18 -25.73
N MET A 235 -3.94 -0.44 -24.57
CA MET A 235 -5.30 -0.68 -24.06
C MET A 235 -6.01 0.60 -23.62
N TYR A 236 -5.25 1.63 -23.21
CA TYR A 236 -5.81 2.94 -22.78
C TYR A 236 -5.80 3.99 -23.88
N GLY A 237 -5.42 3.64 -25.13
CA GLY A 237 -5.41 4.59 -26.28
C GLY A 237 -4.40 5.72 -26.14
N VAL A 238 -3.38 5.56 -25.32
CA VAL A 238 -2.26 6.51 -25.17
C VAL A 238 -1.17 6.05 -26.11
N ASN A 239 -1.09 6.68 -27.30
CA ASN A 239 0.02 6.53 -28.26
C ASN A 239 1.17 7.45 -27.88
#